data_1392527c766b2579ac2915d4ffd39ce6
#
_entry.id   1392527c766b2579ac2915d4ffd39ce6
#
_cell.length_a   1.000
_cell.length_b   1.000
_cell.length_c   1.000
_cell.angle_alpha   90.00
_cell.angle_beta   90.00
_cell.angle_gamma   90.00
#
_symmetry.space_group_name_H-M   'P 1'
#
loop_
_entity.id
_entity.type
_entity.pdbx_description
1 polymer ?
#
loop_
_entity_poly.entity_id
_entity_poly.type
_entity_poly.pdbx_seq_one_letter_code
_entity_poly.pdbx_strand_id
1 'polypeptide(L)'
;MRVFHPCASERSLQAAAAVGLRIESEAQAFADAQIVLSLTPGGASLAVAQAAANVLPEGAVFADFTSASPQAIRAGASLFAPGAHADVAIMGALSLHGHRTPLLAAGDGAERLRGWLEPLGFAAQVLRGGHSGDATALKLLRSVFTKGMDAVTIECLLAAEAAGLRPQLLEQMGDMDRVPMRATIDMYVRTHAASAARRLEEMREVQAQLEALGMRPQVTPAIIARYVRTVGMLGDAATNPPVPEGTPVGDVVMPWLLAAERAAPDTSIDSQTRSEGTA
;
A
#
# COMPACT_ATOMS: atom_id res chain seq x y z
N MET A 1 -11.18 28.98 2.80
CA MET A 1 -11.07 27.58 3.28
C MET A 1 -11.53 27.53 4.72
N ARG A 2 -12.41 26.59 5.08
CA ARG A 2 -12.80 26.28 6.46
C ARG A 2 -12.23 24.93 6.84
N VAL A 3 -11.92 24.75 8.11
CA VAL A 3 -11.43 23.49 8.65
C VAL A 3 -12.41 23.01 9.71
N PHE A 4 -12.98 21.84 9.51
CA PHE A 4 -13.84 21.18 10.49
C PHE A 4 -13.03 20.15 11.28
N HIS A 5 -13.14 20.20 12.60
CA HIS A 5 -12.55 19.21 13.50
C HIS A 5 -13.35 19.15 14.81
N PRO A 6 -14.14 18.10 15.04
CA PRO A 6 -15.06 18.04 16.18
C PRO A 6 -14.35 18.01 17.54
N CYS A 7 -13.11 17.51 17.59
CA CYS A 7 -12.32 17.35 18.81
C CYS A 7 -10.86 17.75 18.57
N ALA A 8 -10.63 18.99 18.10
CA ALA A 8 -9.28 19.47 17.82
C ALA A 8 -8.44 19.57 19.10
N SER A 9 -7.22 19.00 19.06
CA SER A 9 -6.26 19.18 20.14
C SER A 9 -5.77 20.62 20.20
N GLU A 10 -5.27 21.06 21.35
CA GLU A 10 -4.66 22.38 21.50
C GLU A 10 -3.55 22.64 20.49
N ARG A 11 -2.72 21.61 20.21
CA ARG A 11 -1.69 21.64 19.16
C ARG A 11 -2.28 21.90 17.78
N SER A 12 -3.41 21.28 17.45
CA SER A 12 -4.09 21.48 16.16
C SER A 12 -4.67 22.90 16.06
N LEU A 13 -5.25 23.43 17.16
CA LEU A 13 -5.76 24.78 17.22
C LEU A 13 -4.64 25.82 17.03
N GLN A 14 -3.51 25.64 17.71
CA GLN A 14 -2.33 26.51 17.59
C GLN A 14 -1.75 26.44 16.16
N ALA A 15 -1.63 25.26 15.57
CA ALA A 15 -1.13 25.10 14.21
C ALA A 15 -2.05 25.77 13.18
N ALA A 16 -3.37 25.68 13.34
CA ALA A 16 -4.33 26.34 12.47
C ALA A 16 -4.25 27.88 12.60
N ALA A 17 -4.19 28.35 13.82
CA ALA A 17 -4.07 29.80 14.10
C ALA A 17 -2.78 30.40 13.51
N ALA A 18 -1.66 29.68 13.56
CA ALA A 18 -0.38 30.09 13.00
C ALA A 18 -0.41 30.34 11.49
N VAL A 19 -1.34 29.67 10.76
CA VAL A 19 -1.55 29.84 9.32
C VAL A 19 -2.85 30.61 8.99
N GLY A 20 -3.47 31.25 9.96
CA GLY A 20 -4.68 32.07 9.78
C GLY A 20 -5.96 31.24 9.51
N LEU A 21 -5.98 29.96 9.87
CA LEU A 21 -7.15 29.11 9.75
C LEU A 21 -7.97 29.08 11.03
N ARG A 22 -9.29 29.07 10.87
CA ARG A 22 -10.23 28.82 11.97
C ARG A 22 -10.69 27.36 11.90
N ILE A 23 -10.68 26.68 13.04
CA ILE A 23 -11.26 25.36 13.20
C ILE A 23 -12.71 25.52 13.71
N GLU A 24 -13.64 24.88 13.02
CA GLU A 24 -15.06 24.84 13.35
C GLU A 24 -15.41 23.47 13.94
N SER A 25 -16.32 23.43 14.89
CA SER A 25 -16.76 22.20 15.58
C SER A 25 -18.03 21.60 15.00
N GLU A 26 -18.73 22.31 14.13
CA GLU A 26 -20.04 21.91 13.61
C GLU A 26 -19.96 21.47 12.14
N ALA A 27 -20.75 20.45 11.78
CA ALA A 27 -20.87 19.95 10.40
C ALA A 27 -21.48 20.98 9.44
N GLN A 28 -22.10 22.06 9.94
CA GLN A 28 -22.54 23.21 9.15
C GLN A 28 -21.40 23.84 8.30
N ALA A 29 -20.16 23.59 8.66
CA ALA A 29 -18.99 23.98 7.86
C ALA A 29 -19.03 23.46 6.41
N PHE A 30 -19.81 22.41 6.14
CA PHE A 30 -19.96 21.80 4.81
C PHE A 30 -21.12 22.37 3.97
N ALA A 31 -22.06 23.09 4.58
CA ALA A 31 -23.35 23.44 3.96
C ALA A 31 -23.25 24.29 2.67
N ASP A 32 -22.16 24.99 2.43
CA ASP A 32 -21.88 25.80 1.24
C ASP A 32 -20.54 25.43 0.59
N ALA A 33 -19.98 24.28 0.96
CA ALA A 33 -18.72 23.81 0.39
C ALA A 33 -18.95 23.25 -1.03
N GLN A 34 -18.08 23.64 -1.95
CA GLN A 34 -18.03 23.00 -3.29
C GLN A 34 -17.21 21.74 -3.28
N ILE A 35 -16.23 21.66 -2.37
CA ILE A 35 -15.39 20.48 -2.15
C ILE A 35 -15.13 20.33 -0.66
N VAL A 36 -15.25 19.11 -0.15
CA VAL A 36 -14.84 18.71 1.19
C VAL A 36 -13.69 17.71 1.08
N LEU A 37 -12.57 18.00 1.74
CA LEU A 37 -11.43 17.07 1.84
C LEU A 37 -11.45 16.43 3.23
N SER A 38 -11.72 15.13 3.30
CA SER A 38 -11.71 14.35 4.54
C SER A 38 -10.30 13.79 4.80
N LEU A 39 -9.60 14.34 5.79
CA LEU A 39 -8.26 13.92 6.22
C LEU A 39 -8.30 13.33 7.65
N THR A 40 -9.33 12.58 7.97
CA THR A 40 -9.54 12.00 9.29
C THR A 40 -8.88 10.60 9.41
N PRO A 41 -8.73 10.05 10.62
CA PRO A 41 -8.34 8.65 10.78
C PRO A 41 -9.29 7.70 10.04
N GLY A 42 -8.74 6.62 9.45
CA GLY A 42 -9.52 5.68 8.63
C GLY A 42 -10.75 5.09 9.32
N GLY A 43 -10.69 4.86 10.65
CA GLY A 43 -11.84 4.39 11.42
C GLY A 43 -13.00 5.39 11.50
N ALA A 44 -12.78 6.67 11.21
CA ALA A 44 -13.82 7.70 11.22
C ALA A 44 -14.41 7.98 9.81
N SER A 45 -13.81 7.43 8.74
CA SER A 45 -14.16 7.73 7.35
C SER A 45 -15.66 7.63 7.07
N LEU A 46 -16.28 6.49 7.39
CA LEU A 46 -17.71 6.28 7.12
C LEU A 46 -18.61 7.26 7.90
N ALA A 47 -18.30 7.51 9.16
CA ALA A 47 -19.09 8.44 9.98
C ALA A 47 -19.00 9.89 9.46
N VAL A 48 -17.80 10.30 9.02
CA VAL A 48 -17.59 11.62 8.40
C VAL A 48 -18.30 11.71 7.05
N ALA A 49 -18.26 10.65 6.24
CA ALA A 49 -18.99 10.59 4.98
C ALA A 49 -20.51 10.71 5.20
N GLN A 50 -21.06 10.00 6.22
CA GLN A 50 -22.47 10.10 6.60
C GLN A 50 -22.86 11.51 7.03
N ALA A 51 -22.06 12.16 7.87
CA ALA A 51 -22.29 13.53 8.30
C ALA A 51 -22.25 14.52 7.12
N ALA A 52 -21.29 14.35 6.22
CA ALA A 52 -21.15 15.21 5.04
C ALA A 52 -22.29 15.02 4.03
N ALA A 53 -22.71 13.77 3.77
CA ALA A 53 -23.78 13.47 2.80
C ALA A 53 -25.11 14.13 3.14
N ASN A 54 -25.38 14.37 4.44
CA ASN A 54 -26.61 15.00 4.91
C ASN A 54 -26.66 16.51 4.71
N VAL A 55 -25.51 17.18 4.48
CA VAL A 55 -25.42 18.65 4.48
C VAL A 55 -24.72 19.21 3.24
N LEU A 56 -24.06 18.39 2.46
CA LEU A 56 -23.37 18.83 1.24
C LEU A 56 -24.37 19.31 0.19
N PRO A 57 -24.13 20.48 -0.43
CA PRO A 57 -24.99 20.98 -1.50
C PRO A 57 -24.90 20.08 -2.73
N GLU A 58 -25.98 20.11 -3.53
CA GLU A 58 -26.00 19.47 -4.84
C GLU A 58 -24.81 19.95 -5.67
N GLY A 59 -24.14 19.01 -6.33
CA GLY A 59 -22.98 19.29 -7.15
C GLY A 59 -21.67 19.49 -6.40
N ALA A 60 -21.62 19.42 -5.05
CA ALA A 60 -20.37 19.40 -4.32
C ALA A 60 -19.65 18.02 -4.44
N VAL A 61 -18.35 18.00 -4.16
CA VAL A 61 -17.53 16.77 -4.13
C VAL A 61 -17.02 16.52 -2.73
N PHE A 62 -17.26 15.32 -2.22
CA PHE A 62 -16.61 14.78 -1.04
C PHE A 62 -15.40 13.95 -1.46
N ALA A 63 -14.21 14.37 -1.08
CA ALA A 63 -12.96 13.69 -1.36
C ALA A 63 -12.42 13.03 -0.10
N ASP A 64 -12.40 11.70 -0.06
CA ASP A 64 -11.91 10.92 1.06
C ASP A 64 -10.42 10.64 0.90
N PHE A 65 -9.60 11.29 1.74
CA PHE A 65 -8.14 11.12 1.82
C PHE A 65 -7.72 10.17 2.94
N THR A 66 -8.67 9.48 3.57
CA THR A 66 -8.37 8.61 4.70
C THR A 66 -7.63 7.35 4.27
N SER A 67 -7.10 6.62 5.25
CA SER A 67 -6.55 5.28 5.04
C SER A 67 -7.52 4.20 5.54
N ALA A 68 -8.82 4.40 5.30
CA ALA A 68 -9.85 3.42 5.59
C ALA A 68 -9.73 2.18 4.68
N SER A 69 -10.47 1.11 4.96
CA SER A 69 -10.51 -0.02 4.04
C SER A 69 -11.23 0.34 2.73
N PRO A 70 -10.88 -0.29 1.60
CA PRO A 70 -11.61 -0.08 0.35
C PRO A 70 -13.12 -0.31 0.47
N GLN A 71 -13.55 -1.23 1.33
CA GLN A 71 -14.97 -1.49 1.62
C GLN A 71 -15.63 -0.30 2.32
N ALA A 72 -14.96 0.29 3.32
CA ALA A 72 -15.47 1.48 4.03
C ALA A 72 -15.59 2.68 3.08
N ILE A 73 -14.59 2.88 2.20
CA ILE A 73 -14.63 3.93 1.17
C ILE A 73 -15.81 3.73 0.21
N ARG A 74 -16.03 2.49 -0.27
CA ARG A 74 -17.18 2.17 -1.13
C ARG A 74 -18.52 2.40 -0.43
N ALA A 75 -18.62 2.00 0.84
CA ALA A 75 -19.80 2.26 1.64
C ALA A 75 -20.06 3.76 1.84
N GLY A 76 -19.01 4.55 2.09
CA GLY A 76 -19.09 6.01 2.13
C GLY A 76 -19.54 6.60 0.79
N ALA A 77 -18.96 6.15 -0.31
CA ALA A 77 -19.29 6.63 -1.65
C ALA A 77 -20.77 6.44 -2.02
N SER A 78 -21.39 5.32 -1.57
CA SER A 78 -22.80 5.03 -1.83
C SER A 78 -23.79 6.00 -1.17
N LEU A 79 -23.31 6.86 -0.28
CA LEU A 79 -24.13 7.89 0.37
C LEU A 79 -24.28 9.16 -0.46
N PHE A 80 -23.50 9.31 -1.52
CA PHE A 80 -23.44 10.51 -2.34
C PHE A 80 -24.09 10.28 -3.72
N ALA A 81 -24.58 11.36 -4.30
CA ALA A 81 -25.08 11.33 -5.70
C ALA A 81 -23.91 11.00 -6.67
N PRO A 82 -24.22 10.47 -7.87
CA PRO A 82 -23.21 10.27 -8.91
C PRO A 82 -22.39 11.53 -9.18
N GLY A 83 -21.08 11.39 -9.28
CA GLY A 83 -20.15 12.51 -9.49
C GLY A 83 -19.76 13.28 -8.22
N ALA A 84 -20.25 12.89 -7.04
CA ALA A 84 -20.05 13.65 -5.80
C ALA A 84 -19.05 13.00 -4.82
N HIS A 85 -18.43 11.86 -5.18
CA HIS A 85 -17.44 11.21 -4.30
C HIS A 85 -16.13 10.92 -5.05
N ALA A 86 -15.00 11.18 -4.37
CA ALA A 86 -13.66 10.81 -4.83
C ALA A 86 -12.89 10.12 -3.71
N ASP A 87 -12.35 8.94 -3.97
CA ASP A 87 -11.36 8.24 -3.15
C ASP A 87 -9.97 8.73 -3.52
N VAL A 88 -9.18 9.21 -2.55
CA VAL A 88 -7.88 9.80 -2.81
C VAL A 88 -6.79 9.17 -1.97
N ALA A 89 -5.87 8.51 -2.63
CA ALA A 89 -4.68 7.93 -2.02
C ALA A 89 -3.48 8.88 -2.13
N ILE A 90 -2.87 9.23 -1.00
CA ILE A 90 -1.58 9.93 -0.95
C ILE A 90 -0.49 8.90 -1.21
N MET A 91 0.24 9.03 -2.34
CA MET A 91 1.13 8.00 -2.89
C MET A 91 2.62 8.24 -2.58
N GLY A 92 2.93 8.96 -1.52
CA GLY A 92 4.31 9.25 -1.14
C GLY A 92 4.45 9.80 0.27
N ALA A 93 5.67 10.22 0.61
CA ALA A 93 5.97 10.84 1.90
C ALA A 93 5.76 12.36 1.81
N LEU A 94 4.78 12.87 2.57
CA LEU A 94 4.50 14.31 2.66
C LEU A 94 5.70 15.12 3.17
N SER A 95 6.53 14.51 4.03
CA SER A 95 7.75 15.14 4.56
C SER A 95 8.80 15.43 3.50
N LEU A 96 8.79 14.71 2.37
CA LEU A 96 9.75 14.88 1.28
C LEU A 96 9.25 15.83 0.19
N HIS A 97 7.96 15.80 -0.11
CA HIS A 97 7.39 16.46 -1.28
C HIS A 97 6.33 17.52 -0.96
N GLY A 98 5.91 17.64 0.31
CA GLY A 98 4.86 18.58 0.72
C GLY A 98 3.59 18.41 -0.10
N HIS A 99 3.03 19.53 -0.57
CA HIS A 99 1.83 19.55 -1.41
C HIS A 99 2.02 18.94 -2.82
N ARG A 100 3.28 18.70 -3.26
CA ARG A 100 3.60 18.04 -4.52
C ARG A 100 3.65 16.51 -4.39
N THR A 101 3.35 15.96 -3.20
CA THR A 101 3.24 14.51 -3.04
C THR A 101 2.18 13.97 -4.01
N PRO A 102 2.50 12.93 -4.82
CA PRO A 102 1.55 12.40 -5.77
C PRO A 102 0.25 11.95 -5.11
N LEU A 103 -0.87 12.35 -5.67
CA LEU A 103 -2.21 11.94 -5.30
C LEU A 103 -2.78 11.05 -6.40
N LEU A 104 -3.38 9.93 -6.04
CA LEU A 104 -4.14 9.09 -6.95
C LEU A 104 -5.61 9.18 -6.55
N ALA A 105 -6.47 9.65 -7.43
CA ALA A 105 -7.90 9.77 -7.22
C ALA A 105 -8.67 8.74 -8.05
N ALA A 106 -9.72 8.16 -7.48
CA ALA A 106 -10.65 7.24 -8.15
C ALA A 106 -12.10 7.56 -7.77
N GLY A 107 -13.05 7.07 -8.54
CA GLY A 107 -14.46 7.37 -8.38
C GLY A 107 -14.93 8.46 -9.33
N ASP A 108 -16.23 8.63 -9.43
CA ASP A 108 -16.89 9.48 -10.41
C ASP A 108 -16.73 11.00 -10.13
N GLY A 109 -16.35 11.39 -8.92
CA GLY A 109 -15.97 12.76 -8.56
C GLY A 109 -14.50 13.11 -8.81
N ALA A 110 -13.64 12.12 -9.17
CA ALA A 110 -12.20 12.28 -9.20
C ALA A 110 -11.70 13.34 -10.22
N GLU A 111 -12.28 13.41 -11.42
CA GLU A 111 -11.89 14.39 -12.42
C GLU A 111 -12.24 15.83 -11.98
N ARG A 112 -13.39 16.00 -11.35
CA ARG A 112 -13.78 17.31 -10.80
C ARG A 112 -12.82 17.73 -9.68
N LEU A 113 -12.50 16.82 -8.77
CA LEU A 113 -11.52 17.06 -7.73
C LEU A 113 -10.16 17.46 -8.31
N ARG A 114 -9.67 16.74 -9.33
CA ARG A 114 -8.40 17.06 -10.00
C ARG A 114 -8.42 18.50 -10.55
N GLY A 115 -9.51 18.89 -11.21
CA GLY A 115 -9.67 20.25 -11.75
C GLY A 115 -9.55 21.35 -10.69
N TRP A 116 -9.89 21.07 -9.43
CA TRP A 116 -9.70 22.00 -8.32
C TRP A 116 -8.28 21.95 -7.71
N LEU A 117 -7.66 20.79 -7.66
CA LEU A 117 -6.36 20.61 -7.02
C LEU A 117 -5.19 21.04 -7.92
N GLU A 118 -5.29 20.80 -9.23
CA GLU A 118 -4.23 21.09 -10.19
C GLU A 118 -3.82 22.59 -10.24
N PRO A 119 -4.76 23.56 -10.29
CA PRO A 119 -4.40 24.98 -10.23
C PRO A 119 -3.73 25.41 -8.90
N LEU A 120 -3.90 24.62 -7.85
CA LEU A 120 -3.25 24.82 -6.55
C LEU A 120 -1.87 24.17 -6.46
N GLY A 121 -1.40 23.54 -7.53
CA GLY A 121 -0.08 22.91 -7.63
C GLY A 121 0.01 21.50 -7.06
N PHE A 122 -1.10 20.84 -6.78
CA PHE A 122 -1.10 19.45 -6.35
C PHE A 122 -0.85 18.50 -7.54
N ALA A 123 -0.09 17.44 -7.33
CA ALA A 123 0.18 16.39 -8.32
C ALA A 123 -0.92 15.32 -8.28
N ALA A 124 -2.12 15.65 -8.77
CA ALA A 124 -3.27 14.75 -8.76
C ALA A 124 -3.40 13.99 -10.08
N GLN A 125 -3.43 12.66 -10.01
CA GLN A 125 -3.71 11.76 -11.13
C GLN A 125 -5.05 11.06 -10.90
N VAL A 126 -5.80 10.82 -11.97
CA VAL A 126 -7.06 10.08 -11.92
C VAL A 126 -6.86 8.67 -12.46
N LEU A 127 -7.29 7.68 -11.70
CA LEU A 127 -7.33 6.29 -12.13
C LEU A 127 -8.48 6.12 -13.15
N ARG A 128 -8.14 5.98 -14.42
CA ARG A 128 -9.11 5.85 -15.49
C ARG A 128 -9.96 4.59 -15.30
N GLY A 129 -11.28 4.75 -15.32
CA GLY A 129 -12.24 3.67 -15.10
C GLY A 129 -12.25 3.13 -13.67
N GLY A 130 -11.53 3.76 -12.74
CA GLY A 130 -11.49 3.37 -11.32
C GLY A 130 -12.75 3.82 -10.58
N HIS A 131 -13.23 2.97 -9.67
CA HIS A 131 -14.32 3.26 -8.76
C HIS A 131 -13.79 3.71 -7.39
N SER A 132 -14.63 4.34 -6.60
CA SER A 132 -14.29 4.66 -5.20
C SER A 132 -13.84 3.40 -4.45
N GLY A 133 -12.73 3.50 -3.72
CA GLY A 133 -12.04 2.39 -3.07
C GLY A 133 -10.88 1.79 -3.87
N ASP A 134 -10.75 2.09 -5.16
CA ASP A 134 -9.68 1.51 -6.00
C ASP A 134 -8.34 2.23 -5.82
N ALA A 135 -8.33 3.55 -5.61
CA ALA A 135 -7.12 4.29 -5.27
C ALA A 135 -6.55 3.84 -3.92
N THR A 136 -7.43 3.68 -2.93
CA THR A 136 -7.09 3.13 -1.61
C THR A 136 -6.58 1.69 -1.72
N ALA A 137 -7.23 0.82 -2.52
CA ALA A 137 -6.77 -0.55 -2.75
C ALA A 137 -5.37 -0.58 -3.36
N LEU A 138 -5.09 0.23 -4.38
CA LEU A 138 -3.77 0.33 -4.99
C LEU A 138 -2.71 0.81 -3.99
N LYS A 139 -3.02 1.78 -3.12
CA LYS A 139 -2.13 2.20 -2.04
C LYS A 139 -1.80 1.06 -1.08
N LEU A 140 -2.80 0.26 -0.67
CA LEU A 140 -2.60 -0.89 0.21
C LEU A 140 -1.74 -1.96 -0.45
N LEU A 141 -2.02 -2.31 -1.72
CA LEU A 141 -1.21 -3.27 -2.48
C LEU A 141 0.24 -2.78 -2.63
N ARG A 142 0.43 -1.50 -2.96
CA ARG A 142 1.77 -0.90 -3.00
C ARG A 142 2.48 -0.98 -1.64
N SER A 143 1.72 -0.88 -0.54
CA SER A 143 2.28 -0.95 0.82
C SER A 143 2.85 -2.33 1.14
N VAL A 144 2.31 -3.42 0.59
CA VAL A 144 2.90 -4.77 0.71
C VAL A 144 4.35 -4.74 0.21
N PHE A 145 4.57 -4.16 -0.97
CA PHE A 145 5.90 -4.07 -1.56
C PHE A 145 6.81 -3.12 -0.77
N THR A 146 6.38 -1.89 -0.52
CA THR A 146 7.25 -0.87 0.09
C THR A 146 7.58 -1.16 1.56
N LYS A 147 6.66 -1.75 2.33
CA LYS A 147 6.92 -2.16 3.72
C LYS A 147 7.69 -3.49 3.78
N GLY A 148 7.49 -4.37 2.80
CA GLY A 148 8.32 -5.55 2.63
C GLY A 148 9.78 -5.18 2.37
N MET A 149 10.03 -4.22 1.47
CA MET A 149 11.38 -3.70 1.22
C MET A 149 12.01 -3.07 2.46
N ASP A 150 11.25 -2.27 3.24
CA ASP A 150 11.71 -1.70 4.49
C ASP A 150 12.16 -2.80 5.48
N ALA A 151 11.28 -3.77 5.72
CA ALA A 151 11.54 -4.85 6.68
C ALA A 151 12.75 -5.73 6.27
N VAL A 152 12.84 -6.12 4.99
CA VAL A 152 13.96 -6.92 4.48
C VAL A 152 15.27 -6.13 4.52
N THR A 153 15.23 -4.83 4.24
CA THR A 153 16.42 -3.95 4.31
C THR A 153 16.94 -3.89 5.74
N ILE A 154 16.08 -3.70 6.73
CA ILE A 154 16.50 -3.63 8.13
C ILE A 154 17.10 -4.97 8.59
N GLU A 155 16.46 -6.11 8.32
CA GLU A 155 17.01 -7.42 8.70
C GLU A 155 18.37 -7.67 8.02
N CYS A 156 18.51 -7.37 6.73
CA CYS A 156 19.73 -7.50 5.97
C CYS A 156 20.88 -6.64 6.55
N LEU A 157 20.60 -5.36 6.83
CA LEU A 157 21.62 -4.44 7.35
C LEU A 157 22.01 -4.75 8.79
N LEU A 158 21.10 -5.23 9.64
CA LEU A 158 21.40 -5.70 10.98
C LEU A 158 22.33 -6.94 10.93
N ALA A 159 22.08 -7.87 10.02
CA ALA A 159 22.95 -9.04 9.82
C ALA A 159 24.35 -8.62 9.35
N ALA A 160 24.43 -7.69 8.40
CA ALA A 160 25.68 -7.17 7.91
C ALA A 160 26.47 -6.40 9.00
N GLU A 161 25.78 -5.66 9.87
CA GLU A 161 26.40 -4.99 11.01
C GLU A 161 26.96 -6.01 12.00
N ALA A 162 26.18 -7.05 12.35
CA ALA A 162 26.63 -8.14 13.24
C ALA A 162 27.85 -8.89 12.66
N ALA A 163 27.93 -9.02 11.33
CA ALA A 163 29.07 -9.63 10.66
C ALA A 163 30.27 -8.67 10.45
N GLY A 164 30.13 -7.38 10.74
CA GLY A 164 31.15 -6.35 10.45
C GLY A 164 31.33 -6.05 8.97
N LEU A 165 30.34 -6.33 8.13
CA LEU A 165 30.42 -6.26 6.66
C LEU A 165 29.45 -5.22 6.04
N ARG A 166 28.79 -4.36 6.85
CA ARG A 166 27.79 -3.42 6.36
C ARG A 166 28.29 -2.47 5.25
N PRO A 167 29.50 -1.84 5.34
CA PRO A 167 29.99 -0.97 4.27
C PRO A 167 30.18 -1.74 2.95
N GLN A 168 30.76 -2.94 3.01
CA GLN A 168 31.02 -3.78 1.85
C GLN A 168 29.72 -4.26 1.20
N LEU A 169 28.73 -4.64 2.03
CA LEU A 169 27.40 -5.00 1.51
C LEU A 169 26.76 -3.85 0.73
N LEU A 170 26.77 -2.64 1.27
CA LEU A 170 26.19 -1.46 0.59
C LEU A 170 26.93 -1.17 -0.73
N GLU A 171 28.25 -1.35 -0.79
CA GLU A 171 29.02 -1.22 -2.02
C GLU A 171 28.60 -2.27 -3.06
N GLN A 172 28.44 -3.53 -2.65
CA GLN A 172 28.01 -4.62 -3.55
C GLN A 172 26.56 -4.46 -4.04
N MET A 173 25.69 -3.82 -3.27
CA MET A 173 24.31 -3.51 -3.68
C MET A 173 24.21 -2.33 -4.66
N GLY A 174 25.31 -1.62 -4.95
CA GLY A 174 25.34 -0.48 -5.86
C GLY A 174 25.02 -0.81 -7.33
N ASP A 175 25.01 -2.09 -7.71
CA ASP A 175 24.55 -2.55 -9.01
C ASP A 175 23.04 -2.36 -9.18
N MET A 176 22.27 -2.46 -8.07
CA MET A 176 20.83 -2.26 -8.07
C MET A 176 20.41 -0.83 -8.43
N ASP A 177 21.25 0.17 -8.15
CA ASP A 177 20.99 1.57 -8.48
C ASP A 177 20.95 1.82 -10.00
N ARG A 178 21.52 0.92 -10.79
CA ARG A 178 21.63 1.03 -12.24
C ARG A 178 20.44 0.44 -12.99
N VAL A 179 19.59 -0.31 -12.29
CA VAL A 179 18.45 -1.01 -12.88
C VAL A 179 17.15 -0.35 -12.43
N PRO A 180 16.32 0.16 -13.35
CA PRO A 180 15.02 0.70 -12.98
C PRO A 180 14.19 -0.33 -12.22
N MET A 181 13.51 0.08 -11.14
CA MET A 181 12.69 -0.79 -10.29
C MET A 181 11.67 -1.60 -11.12
N ARG A 182 11.11 -1.03 -12.17
CA ARG A 182 10.17 -1.73 -13.06
C ARG A 182 10.82 -2.95 -13.72
N ALA A 183 12.05 -2.81 -14.22
CA ALA A 183 12.79 -3.92 -14.83
C ALA A 183 13.15 -4.99 -13.79
N THR A 184 13.48 -4.59 -12.57
CA THR A 184 13.72 -5.52 -11.45
C THR A 184 12.47 -6.33 -11.12
N ILE A 185 11.30 -5.70 -11.05
CA ILE A 185 10.02 -6.37 -10.83
C ILE A 185 9.73 -7.37 -11.97
N ASP A 186 9.91 -6.96 -13.22
CA ASP A 186 9.70 -7.84 -14.38
C ASP A 186 10.66 -9.04 -14.37
N MET A 187 11.91 -8.86 -13.95
CA MET A 187 12.88 -9.92 -13.75
C MET A 187 12.45 -10.88 -12.63
N TYR A 188 11.97 -10.36 -11.48
CA TYR A 188 11.45 -11.21 -10.41
C TYR A 188 10.27 -12.06 -10.87
N VAL A 189 9.29 -11.46 -11.56
CA VAL A 189 8.13 -12.19 -12.10
C VAL A 189 8.58 -13.27 -13.08
N ARG A 190 9.50 -12.94 -13.99
CA ARG A 190 10.03 -13.86 -15.00
C ARG A 190 10.75 -15.06 -14.40
N THR A 191 11.47 -14.88 -13.30
CA THR A 191 12.38 -15.92 -12.76
C THR A 191 11.84 -16.63 -11.53
N HIS A 192 10.70 -16.16 -10.95
CA HIS A 192 10.23 -16.65 -9.65
C HIS A 192 10.00 -18.15 -9.64
N ALA A 193 9.13 -18.67 -10.51
CA ALA A 193 8.78 -20.08 -10.54
C ALA A 193 9.98 -20.96 -10.88
N ALA A 194 10.67 -20.67 -11.97
CA ALA A 194 11.80 -21.46 -12.45
C ALA A 194 13.01 -21.51 -11.48
N SER A 195 13.12 -20.54 -10.59
CA SER A 195 14.20 -20.48 -9.61
C SER A 195 13.76 -20.76 -8.17
N ALA A 196 12.49 -21.09 -7.94
CA ALA A 196 11.93 -21.19 -6.59
C ALA A 196 12.64 -22.23 -5.72
N ALA A 197 12.85 -23.46 -6.25
CA ALA A 197 13.52 -24.53 -5.51
C ALA A 197 14.96 -24.17 -5.13
N ARG A 198 15.74 -23.65 -6.09
CA ARG A 198 17.12 -23.20 -5.82
C ARG A 198 17.16 -22.05 -4.79
N ARG A 199 16.30 -21.06 -4.95
CA ARG A 199 16.22 -19.93 -4.01
C ARG A 199 15.76 -20.36 -2.62
N LEU A 200 14.94 -21.39 -2.51
CA LEU A 200 14.54 -21.98 -1.23
C LEU A 200 15.76 -22.50 -0.47
N GLU A 201 16.63 -23.27 -1.13
CA GLU A 201 17.85 -23.78 -0.49
C GLU A 201 18.80 -22.64 -0.11
N GLU A 202 19.01 -21.65 -0.99
CA GLU A 202 19.81 -20.46 -0.68
C GLU A 202 19.28 -19.72 0.57
N MET A 203 17.97 -19.57 0.70
CA MET A 203 17.38 -18.86 1.85
C MET A 203 17.46 -19.66 3.16
N ARG A 204 17.51 -20.99 3.10
CA ARG A 204 17.79 -21.83 4.27
C ARG A 204 19.21 -21.64 4.78
N GLU A 205 20.19 -21.56 3.88
CA GLU A 205 21.58 -21.24 4.24
C GLU A 205 21.69 -19.83 4.83
N VAL A 206 20.99 -18.85 4.25
CA VAL A 206 20.91 -17.49 4.81
C VAL A 206 20.37 -17.53 6.23
N GLN A 207 19.27 -18.23 6.49
CA GLN A 207 18.70 -18.34 7.83
C GLN A 207 19.72 -18.93 8.82
N ALA A 208 20.38 -20.03 8.46
CA ALA A 208 21.39 -20.65 9.31
C ALA A 208 22.56 -19.69 9.62
N GLN A 209 22.99 -18.89 8.64
CA GLN A 209 24.02 -17.88 8.84
C GLN A 209 23.56 -16.77 9.80
N LEU A 210 22.32 -16.27 9.67
CA LEU A 210 21.79 -15.25 10.57
C LEU A 210 21.72 -15.77 12.03
N GLU A 211 21.27 -17.00 12.20
CA GLU A 211 21.20 -17.67 13.51
C GLU A 211 22.61 -17.86 14.11
N ALA A 212 23.61 -18.23 13.30
CA ALA A 212 25.01 -18.33 13.72
C ALA A 212 25.60 -16.98 14.16
N LEU A 213 25.10 -15.86 13.65
CA LEU A 213 25.43 -14.50 14.08
C LEU A 213 24.67 -14.09 15.36
N GLY A 214 23.89 -14.99 15.96
CA GLY A 214 23.09 -14.72 17.17
C GLY A 214 21.81 -13.92 16.90
N MET A 215 21.41 -13.81 15.64
CA MET A 215 20.18 -13.10 15.25
C MET A 215 18.94 -13.99 15.40
N ARG A 216 17.78 -13.33 15.48
CA ARG A 216 16.45 -13.98 15.42
C ARG A 216 15.72 -13.42 14.21
N PRO A 217 15.95 -13.98 12.99
CA PRO A 217 15.35 -13.45 11.77
C PRO A 217 13.83 -13.54 11.81
N GLN A 218 13.16 -12.53 11.28
CA GLN A 218 11.70 -12.45 11.19
C GLN A 218 11.22 -12.45 9.73
N VAL A 219 11.97 -11.84 8.83
CA VAL A 219 11.62 -11.71 7.41
C VAL A 219 12.10 -12.93 6.63
N THR A 220 13.32 -13.41 6.89
CA THR A 220 13.90 -14.59 6.22
C THR A 220 13.00 -15.83 6.31
N PRO A 221 12.41 -16.22 7.47
CA PRO A 221 11.45 -17.32 7.53
C PRO A 221 10.20 -17.10 6.66
N ALA A 222 9.71 -15.87 6.56
CA ALA A 222 8.57 -15.55 5.70
C ALA A 222 8.92 -15.68 4.20
N ILE A 223 10.15 -15.32 3.81
CA ILE A 223 10.66 -15.54 2.46
C ILE A 223 10.75 -17.04 2.14
N ILE A 224 11.30 -17.83 3.06
CA ILE A 224 11.34 -19.30 2.96
C ILE A 224 9.94 -19.88 2.76
N ALA A 225 8.99 -19.47 3.61
CA ALA A 225 7.59 -19.91 3.51
C ALA A 225 6.98 -19.58 2.13
N ARG A 226 7.29 -18.41 1.54
CA ARG A 226 6.84 -18.05 0.18
C ARG A 226 7.41 -19.01 -0.87
N TYR A 227 8.70 -19.35 -0.79
CA TYR A 227 9.31 -20.31 -1.73
C TYR A 227 8.79 -21.73 -1.52
N VAL A 228 8.65 -22.19 -0.27
CA VAL A 228 8.02 -23.50 0.03
C VAL A 228 6.64 -23.58 -0.61
N ARG A 229 5.82 -22.55 -0.46
CA ARG A 229 4.50 -22.50 -1.08
C ARG A 229 4.58 -22.54 -2.61
N THR A 230 5.51 -21.82 -3.22
CA THR A 230 5.66 -21.81 -4.68
C THR A 230 6.09 -23.18 -5.20
N VAL A 231 7.07 -23.83 -4.57
CA VAL A 231 7.52 -25.20 -4.91
C VAL A 231 6.39 -26.21 -4.72
N GLY A 232 5.65 -26.13 -3.61
CA GLY A 232 4.51 -27.00 -3.33
C GLY A 232 3.37 -26.89 -4.36
N MET A 233 3.13 -25.67 -4.88
CA MET A 233 2.09 -25.45 -5.91
C MET A 233 2.50 -25.93 -7.30
N LEU A 234 3.78 -25.75 -7.66
CA LEU A 234 4.24 -25.83 -9.04
C LEU A 234 5.18 -27.02 -9.29
N GLY A 235 5.73 -27.63 -8.23
CA GLY A 235 6.79 -28.67 -8.29
C GLY A 235 8.19 -28.07 -8.48
N ASP A 236 9.21 -28.88 -8.21
CA ASP A 236 10.62 -28.48 -8.20
C ASP A 236 11.15 -28.04 -9.58
N ALA A 237 10.62 -28.63 -10.65
CA ALA A 237 11.01 -28.36 -12.03
C ALA A 237 10.07 -27.39 -12.75
N ALA A 238 9.36 -26.54 -11.99
CA ALA A 238 8.41 -25.61 -12.56
C ALA A 238 9.08 -24.65 -13.56
N THR A 239 8.41 -24.44 -14.68
CA THR A 239 8.77 -23.45 -15.68
C THR A 239 7.61 -22.49 -15.89
N ASN A 240 7.92 -21.23 -16.20
CA ASN A 240 6.88 -20.28 -16.57
C ASN A 240 6.18 -20.69 -17.86
N PRO A 241 4.91 -20.33 -18.03
CA PRO A 241 4.26 -20.45 -19.34
C PRO A 241 5.02 -19.61 -20.38
N PRO A 242 4.99 -19.99 -21.66
CA PRO A 242 5.62 -19.22 -22.73
C PRO A 242 4.99 -17.82 -22.81
N VAL A 243 5.84 -16.79 -22.85
CA VAL A 243 5.42 -15.39 -22.97
C VAL A 243 5.55 -14.99 -24.44
N PRO A 244 4.47 -14.67 -25.16
CA PRO A 244 4.53 -14.22 -26.53
C PRO A 244 5.37 -12.96 -26.70
N GLU A 245 6.02 -12.79 -27.84
CA GLU A 245 6.81 -11.61 -28.15
C GLU A 245 5.94 -10.35 -28.07
N GLY A 246 6.49 -9.28 -27.46
CA GLY A 246 5.78 -8.02 -27.26
C GLY A 246 4.77 -8.00 -26.11
N THR A 247 4.53 -9.14 -25.44
CA THR A 247 3.62 -9.21 -24.29
C THR A 247 4.39 -8.94 -22.97
N PRO A 248 3.89 -8.06 -22.08
CA PRO A 248 4.48 -7.91 -20.76
C PRO A 248 4.46 -9.22 -20.00
N VAL A 249 5.59 -9.60 -19.38
CA VAL A 249 5.70 -10.88 -18.67
C VAL A 249 4.66 -11.03 -17.56
N GLY A 250 4.31 -9.94 -16.90
CA GLY A 250 3.31 -9.91 -15.83
C GLY A 250 1.92 -10.31 -16.30
N ASP A 251 1.55 -9.99 -17.54
CA ASP A 251 0.22 -10.27 -18.08
C ASP A 251 -0.01 -11.78 -18.34
N VAL A 252 1.06 -12.57 -18.43
CA VAL A 252 1.01 -14.01 -18.61
C VAL A 252 1.30 -14.75 -17.31
N VAL A 253 2.39 -14.39 -16.64
CA VAL A 253 2.87 -15.15 -15.48
C VAL A 253 2.03 -14.90 -14.23
N MET A 254 1.56 -13.66 -13.98
CA MET A 254 0.81 -13.37 -12.76
C MET A 254 -0.58 -14.04 -12.73
N PRO A 255 -1.40 -14.04 -13.78
CA PRO A 255 -2.66 -14.79 -13.80
C PRO A 255 -2.45 -16.31 -13.61
N TRP A 256 -1.40 -16.86 -14.21
CA TRP A 256 -1.04 -18.27 -14.04
C TRP A 256 -0.65 -18.61 -12.59
N LEU A 257 0.23 -17.80 -11.98
CA LEU A 257 0.59 -17.95 -10.57
C LEU A 257 -0.63 -17.80 -9.64
N LEU A 258 -1.51 -16.84 -9.92
CA LEU A 258 -2.73 -16.64 -9.15
C LEU A 258 -3.68 -17.84 -9.25
N ALA A 259 -3.80 -18.45 -10.42
CA ALA A 259 -4.60 -19.66 -10.61
C ALA A 259 -4.03 -20.84 -9.79
N ALA A 260 -2.71 -21.03 -9.81
CA ALA A 260 -2.02 -22.05 -9.00
C ALA A 260 -2.19 -21.77 -7.48
N GLU A 261 -2.06 -20.51 -7.05
CA GLU A 261 -2.25 -20.10 -5.65
C GLU A 261 -3.66 -20.44 -5.14
N ARG A 262 -4.69 -20.22 -5.97
CA ARG A 262 -6.09 -20.51 -5.62
C ARG A 262 -6.43 -22.01 -5.65
N ALA A 263 -5.73 -22.79 -6.46
CA ALA A 263 -5.92 -24.23 -6.56
C ALA A 263 -5.17 -25.01 -5.47
N ALA A 264 -4.13 -24.42 -4.89
CA ALA A 264 -3.32 -25.08 -3.87
C ALA A 264 -4.13 -25.21 -2.56
N PRO A 265 -4.00 -26.35 -1.83
CA PRO A 265 -4.64 -26.52 -0.55
C PRO A 265 -4.18 -25.43 0.44
N ASP A 266 -5.08 -25.06 1.34
CA ASP A 266 -4.75 -24.13 2.44
C ASP A 266 -3.76 -24.81 3.39
N THR A 267 -2.48 -24.47 3.25
CA THR A 267 -1.42 -24.88 4.17
C THR A 267 -1.21 -23.82 5.26
N SER A 268 -2.29 -23.22 5.76
CA SER A 268 -2.19 -22.39 6.96
C SER A 268 -1.55 -23.25 8.05
N ILE A 269 -0.41 -22.79 8.55
CA ILE A 269 0.30 -23.39 9.68
C ILE A 269 -0.71 -23.52 10.81
N ASP A 270 -1.11 -24.75 11.11
CA ASP A 270 -2.03 -25.10 12.17
C ASP A 270 -1.50 -24.47 13.48
N SER A 271 -2.29 -23.55 14.03
CA SER A 271 -2.06 -22.92 15.33
C SER A 271 -2.30 -23.91 16.48
N GLN A 272 -2.01 -25.20 16.29
CA GLN A 272 -2.20 -26.28 17.24
C GLN A 272 -0.93 -26.69 18.00
N THR A 273 -0.19 -25.71 18.55
CA THR A 273 0.80 -26.03 19.62
C THR A 273 0.63 -25.09 20.82
N ARG A 274 -0.61 -24.89 21.27
CA ARG A 274 -0.89 -24.25 22.56
C ARG A 274 -2.02 -24.97 23.29
N SER A 275 -1.86 -26.25 23.60
CA SER A 275 -2.68 -26.90 24.62
C SER A 275 -2.16 -28.31 24.96
N GLU A 276 -0.91 -28.46 25.37
CA GLU A 276 -0.52 -29.62 26.18
C GLU A 276 0.64 -29.15 27.07
N GLY A 277 0.32 -28.68 28.26
CA GLY A 277 1.31 -28.23 29.24
C GLY A 277 0.70 -27.75 30.54
N THR A 278 -0.33 -28.47 31.06
CA THR A 278 -0.72 -28.38 32.47
C THR A 278 -1.28 -29.73 32.90
N ALA A 279 -0.41 -30.54 33.46
CA ALA A 279 -0.72 -31.57 34.46
C ALA A 279 0.45 -31.65 35.40
#